data_dc00792dc61648f1d07ea42e4b46267c
#
_entry.id   dc00792dc61648f1d07ea42e4b46267c
#
_cell.length_a   1.000
_cell.length_b   1.000
_cell.length_c   1.000
_cell.angle_alpha   90.00
_cell.angle_beta   90.00
_cell.angle_gamma   90.00
#
_symmetry.space_group_name_H-M   'P 1'
#
loop_
_entity.id
_entity.type
_entity.pdbx_description
1 polymer ?
#
loop_
_entity_poly.entity_id
_entity_poly.type
_entity_poly.pdbx_seq_one_letter_code
_entity_poly.pdbx_strand_id
1 'polypeptide(L)'
;MFLSVFLYSQLKIMCSHFQSITFVIQRDKDAHDVYLSLVELSRPKDVTDLVCFSYNPKGEILQSTGWQFHDMENEFQRQGVPNENWSVCTLNSDYKLCPTYPKYLFVPALSTPEVVEGSAKFRSKGRLPVLTYLHKNGASLIRCAQPMVGIGGRRSQFDEQYVECLRRATPGAELIMVRANFF
;
A
#
# COMPACT_ATOMS: atom_id res chain seq x y z
N MET A 1 49.03 21.82 20.76
CA MET A 1 47.66 21.85 20.23
C MET A 1 47.15 20.39 20.19
N PHE A 2 46.50 19.97 21.27
CA PHE A 2 45.98 18.60 21.38
C PHE A 2 44.63 18.55 20.67
N LEU A 3 44.56 17.86 19.55
CA LEU A 3 43.30 17.47 18.90
C LEU A 3 42.69 16.35 19.76
N SER A 4 41.76 16.69 20.64
CA SER A 4 40.88 15.68 21.23
C SER A 4 39.87 15.26 20.18
N VAL A 5 40.11 14.09 19.59
CA VAL A 5 39.10 13.42 18.76
C VAL A 5 38.00 12.93 19.74
N PHE A 6 36.93 13.68 19.86
CA PHE A 6 35.74 13.22 20.58
C PHE A 6 35.05 12.20 19.67
N LEU A 7 35.25 10.92 19.92
CA LEU A 7 34.48 9.83 19.36
C LEU A 7 33.11 9.86 20.04
N TYR A 8 32.10 10.33 19.31
CA TYR A 8 30.70 10.25 19.74
C TYR A 8 30.03 9.09 19.03
N SER A 9 29.36 8.22 19.78
CA SER A 9 28.49 7.20 19.21
C SER A 9 27.09 7.75 19.01
N GLN A 10 26.53 7.53 17.83
CA GLN A 10 25.16 7.90 17.51
C GLN A 10 24.24 6.69 17.67
N LEU A 11 23.22 6.82 18.51
CA LEU A 11 22.15 5.84 18.67
C LEU A 11 20.88 6.39 18.03
N LYS A 12 20.46 5.80 16.89
CA LYS A 12 19.21 6.15 16.21
C LYS A 12 18.10 5.19 16.63
N ILE A 13 17.02 5.73 17.18
CA ILE A 13 15.82 4.99 17.57
C ILE A 13 14.72 5.32 16.55
N MET A 14 14.18 4.28 15.91
CA MET A 14 13.02 4.38 15.02
C MET A 14 11.80 3.83 15.74
N CYS A 15 10.80 4.68 15.94
CA CYS A 15 9.58 4.33 16.67
C CYS A 15 8.50 3.77 15.73
N SER A 16 7.59 2.96 16.25
CA SER A 16 6.47 2.38 15.50
C SER A 16 5.49 3.40 14.92
N HIS A 17 5.47 4.63 15.44
CA HIS A 17 4.67 5.76 14.93
C HIS A 17 5.46 6.67 13.97
N PHE A 18 6.49 6.13 13.32
CA PHE A 18 7.32 6.77 12.30
C PHE A 18 8.23 7.92 12.78
N GLN A 19 8.27 8.22 14.07
CA GLN A 19 9.27 9.16 14.59
C GLN A 19 10.64 8.51 14.65
N SER A 20 11.67 9.31 14.37
CA SER A 20 13.07 8.90 14.48
C SER A 20 13.82 9.90 15.34
N ILE A 21 14.47 9.42 16.39
CA ILE A 21 15.24 10.23 17.33
C ILE A 21 16.69 9.75 17.31
N THR A 22 17.65 10.67 17.23
CA THR A 22 19.07 10.35 17.30
C THR A 22 19.67 10.92 18.56
N PHE A 23 20.26 10.07 19.37
CA PHE A 23 21.02 10.44 20.56
C PHE A 23 22.51 10.40 20.26
N VAL A 24 23.25 11.37 20.79
CA VAL A 24 24.70 11.41 20.73
C VAL A 24 25.22 11.09 22.13
N ILE A 25 25.92 9.96 22.27
CA ILE A 25 26.43 9.45 23.53
C ILE A 25 27.93 9.55 23.53
N GLN A 26 28.53 10.15 24.56
CA GLN A 26 29.97 10.45 24.59
C GLN A 26 30.86 9.22 24.72
N ARG A 27 30.37 8.17 25.40
CA ARG A 27 31.15 6.94 25.62
C ARG A 27 30.52 5.79 24.83
N ASP A 28 31.33 5.15 24.01
CA ASP A 28 30.92 4.01 23.18
C ASP A 28 30.34 2.87 24.02
N LYS A 29 30.91 2.61 25.19
CA LYS A 29 30.39 1.59 26.11
C LYS A 29 28.96 1.89 26.54
N ASP A 30 28.68 3.13 26.93
CA ASP A 30 27.33 3.51 27.36
C ASP A 30 26.34 3.42 26.20
N ALA A 31 26.75 3.83 25.00
CA ALA A 31 25.93 3.70 23.79
C ALA A 31 25.62 2.23 23.49
N HIS A 32 26.60 1.36 23.64
CA HIS A 32 26.43 -0.07 23.44
C HIS A 32 25.49 -0.70 24.48
N ASP A 33 25.67 -0.36 25.75
CA ASP A 33 24.84 -0.86 26.86
C ASP A 33 23.37 -0.42 26.68
N VAL A 34 23.15 0.84 26.31
CA VAL A 34 21.81 1.36 25.99
C VAL A 34 21.22 0.64 24.77
N TYR A 35 22.00 0.44 23.71
CA TYR A 35 21.57 -0.29 22.52
C TYR A 35 21.12 -1.71 22.86
N LEU A 36 21.93 -2.47 23.61
CA LEU A 36 21.60 -3.84 24.01
C LEU A 36 20.33 -3.89 24.86
N SER A 37 20.18 -2.95 25.80
CA SER A 37 18.99 -2.86 26.64
C SER A 37 17.73 -2.58 25.81
N LEU A 38 17.82 -1.66 24.86
CA LEU A 38 16.69 -1.34 23.97
C LEU A 38 16.34 -2.50 23.05
N VAL A 39 17.34 -3.21 22.53
CA VAL A 39 17.10 -4.41 21.69
C VAL A 39 16.37 -5.48 22.50
N GLU A 40 16.78 -5.73 23.74
CA GLU A 40 16.13 -6.73 24.60
C GLU A 40 14.69 -6.30 24.96
N LEU A 41 14.49 -5.06 25.35
CA LEU A 41 13.18 -4.51 25.73
C LEU A 41 12.22 -4.36 24.55
N SER A 42 12.73 -4.15 23.33
CA SER A 42 11.90 -3.99 22.12
C SER A 42 11.47 -5.32 21.51
N ARG A 43 12.05 -6.44 21.93
CA ARG A 43 11.69 -7.77 21.44
C ARG A 43 10.59 -8.37 22.30
N PRO A 44 9.40 -8.64 21.75
CA PRO A 44 8.38 -9.36 22.47
C PRO A 44 8.91 -10.76 22.77
N LYS A 45 8.79 -11.22 24.03
CA LYS A 45 9.20 -12.57 24.46
C LYS A 45 8.12 -13.59 24.17
N ASP A 46 6.87 -13.14 24.14
CA ASP A 46 5.71 -13.93 23.83
C ASP A 46 4.85 -13.24 22.78
N VAL A 47 4.06 -13.99 22.05
CA VAL A 47 3.12 -13.44 21.05
C VAL A 47 2.08 -12.54 21.72
N THR A 48 1.76 -12.80 22.98
CA THR A 48 0.83 -11.98 23.77
C THR A 48 1.38 -10.61 24.15
N ASP A 49 2.70 -10.39 24.09
CA ASP A 49 3.34 -9.11 24.34
C ASP A 49 3.18 -8.13 23.14
N LEU A 50 2.72 -8.64 21.99
CA LEU A 50 2.45 -7.79 20.84
C LEU A 50 1.30 -6.83 21.14
N VAL A 51 1.44 -5.56 20.68
CA VAL A 51 0.45 -4.49 20.94
C VAL A 51 -0.97 -4.90 20.49
N CYS A 52 -1.11 -5.71 19.45
CA CYS A 52 -2.41 -6.21 19.00
C CYS A 52 -3.13 -7.09 20.02
N PHE A 53 -2.41 -7.77 20.94
CA PHE A 53 -2.99 -8.56 22.02
C PHE A 53 -3.25 -7.74 23.30
N SER A 54 -2.56 -6.62 23.47
CA SER A 54 -2.81 -5.71 24.60
C SER A 54 -4.04 -4.82 24.37
N TYR A 55 -4.52 -4.71 23.14
CA TYR A 55 -5.72 -3.95 22.81
C TYR A 55 -6.98 -4.70 23.25
N ASN A 56 -7.65 -4.14 24.23
CA ASN A 56 -8.96 -4.64 24.69
C ASN A 56 -10.03 -3.60 24.32
N PRO A 57 -10.82 -3.84 23.25
CA PRO A 57 -11.86 -2.89 22.83
C PRO A 57 -12.94 -2.78 23.89
N LYS A 58 -13.36 -1.56 24.19
CA LYS A 58 -14.45 -1.28 25.14
C LYS A 58 -15.77 -1.17 24.41
N GLY A 59 -16.84 -1.77 24.99
CA GLY A 59 -18.22 -1.58 24.55
C GLY A 59 -18.65 -2.51 23.39
N GLU A 60 -19.60 -2.04 22.58
CA GLU A 60 -20.32 -2.83 21.56
C GLU A 60 -19.46 -3.36 20.41
N ILE A 61 -18.21 -2.86 20.27
CA ILE A 61 -17.26 -3.32 19.26
C ILE A 61 -16.95 -4.83 19.42
N LEU A 62 -17.14 -5.39 20.61
CA LEU A 62 -16.97 -6.83 20.87
C LEU A 62 -18.03 -7.71 20.18
N GLN A 63 -19.16 -7.15 19.72
CA GLN A 63 -20.24 -7.91 19.09
C GLN A 63 -20.10 -8.04 17.58
N SER A 64 -19.25 -7.23 16.93
CA SER A 64 -18.98 -7.34 15.50
C SER A 64 -17.70 -8.15 15.26
N THR A 65 -17.78 -9.18 14.42
CA THR A 65 -16.57 -9.82 13.93
C THR A 65 -15.84 -8.83 13.03
N GLY A 66 -14.55 -8.58 13.26
CA GLY A 66 -13.76 -7.62 12.47
C GLY A 66 -13.77 -7.88 10.97
N TRP A 67 -14.09 -9.10 10.57
CA TRP A 67 -14.27 -9.52 9.17
C TRP A 67 -15.52 -8.94 8.50
N GLN A 68 -16.53 -8.53 9.26
CA GLN A 68 -17.78 -7.94 8.76
C GLN A 68 -17.77 -6.42 8.83
N PHE A 69 -16.71 -5.82 9.40
CA PHE A 69 -16.61 -4.37 9.57
C PHE A 69 -16.40 -3.63 8.25
N HIS A 70 -15.71 -4.25 7.29
CA HIS A 70 -15.41 -3.63 6.00
C HIS A 70 -16.30 -4.20 4.90
N ASP A 71 -17.19 -3.35 4.40
CA ASP A 71 -17.97 -3.59 3.18
C ASP A 71 -17.40 -2.72 2.06
N MET A 72 -16.86 -3.38 1.05
CA MET A 72 -16.20 -2.70 -0.06
C MET A 72 -17.18 -1.86 -0.90
N GLU A 73 -18.38 -2.35 -1.14
CA GLU A 73 -19.38 -1.62 -1.94
C GLU A 73 -19.80 -0.34 -1.23
N ASN A 74 -20.11 -0.43 0.05
CA ASN A 74 -20.45 0.73 0.89
C ASN A 74 -19.30 1.73 0.96
N GLU A 75 -18.05 1.25 1.07
CA GLU A 75 -16.88 2.12 1.14
C GLU A 75 -16.65 2.88 -0.17
N PHE A 76 -16.80 2.22 -1.33
CA PHE A 76 -16.67 2.91 -2.62
C PHE A 76 -17.87 3.82 -2.91
N GLN A 77 -19.08 3.46 -2.50
CA GLN A 77 -20.24 4.36 -2.56
C GLN A 77 -20.01 5.62 -1.72
N ARG A 78 -19.42 5.51 -0.53
CA ARG A 78 -19.04 6.65 0.30
C ARG A 78 -18.02 7.57 -0.40
N GLN A 79 -17.17 7.00 -1.25
CA GLN A 79 -16.22 7.74 -2.07
C GLN A 79 -16.83 8.30 -3.37
N GLY A 80 -18.11 8.04 -3.64
CA GLY A 80 -18.81 8.48 -4.85
C GLY A 80 -18.55 7.59 -6.07
N VAL A 81 -18.28 6.32 -5.88
CA VAL A 81 -18.10 5.32 -6.95
C VAL A 81 -19.22 4.26 -6.83
N PRO A 82 -19.88 3.86 -7.96
CA PRO A 82 -19.63 4.24 -9.35
C PRO A 82 -20.04 5.67 -9.69
N ASN A 83 -19.41 6.24 -10.73
CA ASN A 83 -19.73 7.56 -11.27
C ASN A 83 -19.41 7.63 -12.78
N GLU A 84 -19.42 8.81 -13.37
CA GLU A 84 -19.12 9.00 -14.80
C GLU A 84 -17.73 8.52 -15.23
N ASN A 85 -16.75 8.54 -14.32
CA ASN A 85 -15.35 8.22 -14.59
C ASN A 85 -14.97 6.81 -14.13
N TRP A 86 -15.68 6.24 -13.14
CA TRP A 86 -15.34 4.97 -12.51
C TRP A 86 -16.54 4.02 -12.44
N SER A 87 -16.33 2.77 -12.80
CA SER A 87 -17.36 1.72 -12.82
C SER A 87 -16.94 0.48 -12.02
N VAL A 88 -17.95 -0.32 -11.64
CA VAL A 88 -17.73 -1.64 -11.04
C VAL A 88 -17.48 -2.66 -12.14
N CYS A 89 -16.40 -3.41 -12.03
CA CYS A 89 -16.03 -4.50 -12.92
C CYS A 89 -16.20 -5.85 -12.22
N THR A 90 -17.00 -6.73 -12.79
CA THR A 90 -17.31 -8.07 -12.25
C THR A 90 -16.47 -9.20 -12.88
N LEU A 91 -15.54 -8.88 -13.78
CA LEU A 91 -14.71 -9.88 -14.49
C LEU A 91 -13.86 -10.75 -13.56
N ASN A 92 -13.69 -10.34 -12.29
CA ASN A 92 -12.96 -11.11 -11.31
C ASN A 92 -13.87 -11.86 -10.31
N SER A 93 -15.18 -11.99 -10.61
CA SER A 93 -16.15 -12.60 -9.68
C SER A 93 -15.82 -14.05 -9.30
N ASP A 94 -15.12 -14.77 -10.15
CA ASP A 94 -14.64 -16.15 -9.95
C ASP A 94 -13.12 -16.21 -9.64
N TYR A 95 -12.47 -15.05 -9.38
CA TYR A 95 -11.04 -14.90 -9.12
C TYR A 95 -10.09 -15.36 -10.24
N LYS A 96 -10.60 -15.65 -11.46
CA LYS A 96 -9.75 -16.12 -12.57
C LYS A 96 -8.92 -15.00 -13.20
N LEU A 97 -9.46 -13.79 -13.26
CA LEU A 97 -8.73 -12.65 -13.82
C LEU A 97 -7.50 -12.30 -12.96
N CYS A 98 -7.69 -12.18 -11.65
CA CYS A 98 -6.64 -11.91 -10.67
C CYS A 98 -6.97 -12.57 -9.32
N PRO A 99 -6.38 -13.74 -9.01
CA PRO A 99 -6.69 -14.50 -7.78
C PRO A 99 -6.38 -13.74 -6.48
N THR A 100 -5.55 -12.70 -6.55
CA THR A 100 -5.11 -11.92 -5.39
C THR A 100 -5.83 -10.58 -5.22
N TYR A 101 -6.79 -10.29 -6.09
CA TYR A 101 -7.65 -9.13 -6.02
C TYR A 101 -9.07 -9.52 -5.57
N PRO A 102 -9.88 -8.54 -5.08
CA PRO A 102 -11.28 -8.78 -4.73
C PRO A 102 -12.13 -9.23 -5.92
N LYS A 103 -13.34 -9.77 -5.64
CA LYS A 103 -14.31 -10.15 -6.66
C LYS A 103 -14.72 -8.98 -7.56
N TYR A 104 -14.98 -7.84 -6.94
CA TYR A 104 -15.37 -6.61 -7.61
C TYR A 104 -14.17 -5.68 -7.68
N LEU A 105 -13.91 -5.18 -8.87
CA LEU A 105 -12.83 -4.24 -9.14
C LEU A 105 -13.44 -2.91 -9.55
N PHE A 106 -12.78 -1.81 -9.21
CA PHE A 106 -13.19 -0.49 -9.62
C PHE A 106 -12.23 0.00 -10.68
N VAL A 107 -12.74 0.17 -11.90
CA VAL A 107 -11.98 0.45 -13.11
C VAL A 107 -12.49 1.70 -13.81
N PRO A 108 -11.73 2.31 -14.73
CA PRO A 108 -12.25 3.44 -15.52
C PRO A 108 -13.51 3.05 -16.29
N ALA A 109 -14.54 3.89 -16.26
CA ALA A 109 -15.81 3.62 -16.93
C ALA A 109 -15.68 3.46 -18.45
N LEU A 110 -14.63 4.06 -19.04
CA LEU A 110 -14.31 3.96 -20.47
C LEU A 110 -13.62 2.64 -20.86
N SER A 111 -13.20 1.82 -19.90
CA SER A 111 -12.52 0.55 -20.21
C SER A 111 -13.50 -0.54 -20.61
N THR A 112 -13.25 -1.20 -21.74
CA THR A 112 -14.02 -2.37 -22.16
C THR A 112 -13.51 -3.66 -21.48
N PRO A 113 -14.32 -4.73 -21.40
CA PRO A 113 -13.89 -6.02 -20.85
C PRO A 113 -12.59 -6.53 -21.49
N GLU A 114 -12.45 -6.42 -22.80
CA GLU A 114 -11.27 -6.88 -23.55
C GLU A 114 -10.01 -6.10 -23.14
N VAL A 115 -10.14 -4.80 -22.93
CA VAL A 115 -9.03 -3.93 -22.49
C VAL A 115 -8.62 -4.27 -21.06
N VAL A 116 -9.59 -4.51 -20.17
CA VAL A 116 -9.34 -4.94 -18.77
C VAL A 116 -8.60 -6.28 -18.74
N GLU A 117 -9.10 -7.29 -19.45
CA GLU A 117 -8.47 -8.62 -19.53
C GLU A 117 -7.08 -8.57 -20.17
N GLY A 118 -6.94 -7.80 -21.25
CA GLY A 118 -5.67 -7.63 -21.94
C GLY A 118 -4.61 -6.95 -21.08
N SER A 119 -5.00 -5.92 -20.30
CA SER A 119 -4.13 -5.30 -19.33
C SER A 119 -3.73 -6.27 -18.20
N ALA A 120 -4.69 -7.03 -17.66
CA ALA A 120 -4.40 -8.03 -16.63
C ALA A 120 -3.36 -9.05 -17.10
N LYS A 121 -3.50 -9.57 -18.34
CA LYS A 121 -2.55 -10.51 -18.94
C LYS A 121 -1.13 -9.95 -19.10
N PHE A 122 -0.98 -8.64 -19.17
CA PHE A 122 0.32 -7.97 -19.31
C PHE A 122 0.92 -7.51 -17.95
N ARG A 123 0.19 -7.67 -16.86
CA ARG A 123 0.66 -7.29 -15.51
C ARG A 123 1.06 -8.51 -14.70
N SER A 124 2.13 -8.39 -13.92
CA SER A 124 2.59 -9.47 -13.06
C SER A 124 1.45 -9.97 -12.16
N LYS A 125 1.23 -11.28 -12.14
CA LYS A 125 0.15 -11.96 -11.40
C LYS A 125 -1.27 -11.47 -11.75
N GLY A 126 -1.49 -10.95 -12.95
CA GLY A 126 -2.78 -10.42 -13.36
C GLY A 126 -3.22 -9.12 -12.66
N ARG A 127 -2.33 -8.49 -11.89
CA ARG A 127 -2.64 -7.31 -11.08
C ARG A 127 -2.68 -6.05 -11.93
N LEU A 128 -3.74 -5.89 -12.71
CA LEU A 128 -4.01 -4.67 -13.48
C LEU A 128 -4.20 -3.46 -12.53
N PRO A 129 -4.04 -2.22 -13.04
CA PRO A 129 -4.30 -1.03 -12.24
C PRO A 129 -5.78 -0.93 -11.86
N VAL A 130 -6.10 -0.87 -10.57
CA VAL A 130 -7.46 -0.70 -10.05
C VAL A 130 -7.51 0.43 -9.04
N LEU A 131 -8.65 1.11 -8.99
CA LEU A 131 -8.90 2.16 -8.03
C LEU A 131 -8.89 1.58 -6.61
N THR A 132 -8.15 2.19 -5.71
CA THR A 132 -8.13 1.85 -4.28
C THR A 132 -8.70 2.94 -3.41
N TYR A 133 -8.65 4.18 -3.88
CA TYR A 133 -9.24 5.32 -3.18
C TYR A 133 -9.53 6.45 -4.15
N LEU A 134 -10.70 7.07 -4.02
CA LEU A 134 -11.08 8.28 -4.74
C LEU A 134 -11.35 9.40 -3.74
N HIS A 135 -10.55 10.46 -3.83
CA HIS A 135 -10.75 11.65 -3.02
C HIS A 135 -11.86 12.55 -3.62
N LYS A 136 -12.55 13.31 -2.78
CA LYS A 136 -13.67 14.19 -3.18
C LYS A 136 -13.27 15.28 -4.19
N ASN A 137 -11.99 15.60 -4.35
CA ASN A 137 -11.50 16.51 -5.39
C ASN A 137 -11.21 15.82 -6.73
N GLY A 138 -11.52 14.52 -6.87
CA GLY A 138 -11.26 13.73 -8.07
C GLY A 138 -9.88 13.08 -8.14
N ALA A 139 -8.98 13.34 -7.20
CA ALA A 139 -7.68 12.66 -7.13
C ALA A 139 -7.87 11.19 -6.75
N SER A 140 -7.18 10.29 -7.45
CA SER A 140 -7.32 8.85 -7.29
C SER A 140 -6.01 8.19 -6.88
N LEU A 141 -6.09 7.19 -5.99
CA LEU A 141 -5.01 6.24 -5.75
C LEU A 141 -5.31 4.93 -6.46
N ILE A 142 -4.35 4.46 -7.23
CA ILE A 142 -4.48 3.28 -8.08
C ILE A 142 -3.36 2.31 -7.72
N ARG A 143 -3.70 1.04 -7.53
CA ARG A 143 -2.72 -0.02 -7.26
C ARG A 143 -2.61 -0.96 -8.44
N CYS A 144 -1.38 -1.34 -8.79
CA CYS A 144 -1.09 -2.34 -9.83
C CYS A 144 0.20 -3.10 -9.54
N ALA A 145 0.45 -4.15 -10.32
CA ALA A 145 1.79 -4.71 -10.44
C ALA A 145 2.52 -4.15 -11.66
N GLN A 146 3.82 -4.42 -11.73
CA GLN A 146 4.65 -4.00 -12.86
C GLN A 146 4.20 -4.66 -14.17
N PRO A 147 4.29 -3.95 -15.31
CA PRO A 147 4.07 -4.55 -16.63
C PRO A 147 5.17 -5.56 -16.95
N MET A 148 4.81 -6.63 -17.66
CA MET A 148 5.74 -7.68 -18.05
C MET A 148 6.51 -7.33 -19.35
N VAL A 149 7.18 -6.19 -19.34
CA VAL A 149 7.98 -5.69 -20.48
C VAL A 149 9.14 -6.63 -20.80
N GLY A 150 9.80 -7.17 -19.76
CA GLY A 150 10.97 -8.04 -19.89
C GLY A 150 12.17 -7.34 -20.54
N ILE A 151 13.22 -8.12 -20.81
CA ILE A 151 14.45 -7.62 -21.46
C ILE A 151 14.18 -7.22 -22.93
N GLY A 152 13.22 -7.88 -23.57
CA GLY A 152 12.87 -7.63 -24.98
C GLY A 152 11.99 -6.41 -25.23
N GLY A 153 11.68 -5.58 -24.21
CA GLY A 153 10.90 -4.36 -24.39
C GLY A 153 9.48 -4.59 -24.88
N ARG A 154 8.84 -5.71 -24.52
CA ARG A 154 7.47 -6.04 -24.99
C ARG A 154 6.48 -4.96 -24.60
N ARG A 155 5.56 -4.69 -25.53
CA ARG A 155 4.46 -3.74 -25.33
C ARG A 155 3.13 -4.46 -25.43
N SER A 156 2.09 -3.89 -24.83
CA SER A 156 0.72 -4.37 -24.92
C SER A 156 -0.20 -3.22 -25.26
N GLN A 157 -0.81 -3.27 -26.41
CA GLN A 157 -1.79 -2.27 -26.85
C GLN A 157 -2.95 -2.15 -25.84
N PHE A 158 -3.42 -3.26 -25.29
CA PHE A 158 -4.49 -3.24 -24.29
C PHE A 158 -4.06 -2.54 -22.98
N ASP A 159 -2.84 -2.78 -22.51
CA ASP A 159 -2.34 -2.10 -21.31
C ASP A 159 -2.16 -0.60 -21.53
N GLU A 160 -1.68 -0.20 -22.71
CA GLU A 160 -1.55 1.21 -23.09
C GLU A 160 -2.92 1.89 -23.21
N GLN A 161 -3.90 1.23 -23.82
CA GLN A 161 -5.29 1.72 -23.86
C GLN A 161 -5.89 1.84 -22.46
N TYR A 162 -5.63 0.86 -21.59
CA TYR A 162 -6.13 0.89 -20.23
C TYR A 162 -5.51 2.04 -19.42
N VAL A 163 -4.21 2.29 -19.56
CA VAL A 163 -3.54 3.45 -18.92
C VAL A 163 -4.12 4.77 -19.45
N GLU A 164 -4.47 4.85 -20.74
CA GLU A 164 -5.14 6.03 -21.28
C GLU A 164 -6.55 6.21 -20.67
N CYS A 165 -7.30 5.13 -20.45
CA CYS A 165 -8.58 5.18 -19.74
C CYS A 165 -8.39 5.72 -18.30
N LEU A 166 -7.35 5.28 -17.59
CA LEU A 166 -7.02 5.80 -16.27
C LEU A 166 -6.73 7.31 -16.29
N ARG A 167 -5.96 7.76 -17.27
CA ARG A 167 -5.65 9.18 -17.42
C ARG A 167 -6.91 10.03 -17.64
N ARG A 168 -7.86 9.50 -18.41
CA ARG A 168 -9.14 10.18 -18.68
C ARG A 168 -10.09 10.13 -17.48
N ALA A 169 -9.98 9.10 -16.65
CA ALA A 169 -10.82 8.98 -15.44
C ALA A 169 -10.46 9.98 -14.33
N THR A 170 -9.32 10.67 -14.45
CA THR A 170 -8.87 11.70 -13.51
C THR A 170 -8.59 13.03 -14.25
N PRO A 171 -9.63 13.70 -14.75
CA PRO A 171 -9.48 14.92 -15.53
C PRO A 171 -8.83 16.03 -14.68
N GLY A 172 -7.87 16.72 -15.27
CA GLY A 172 -7.14 17.81 -14.61
C GLY A 172 -6.01 17.38 -13.66
N ALA A 173 -5.75 16.07 -13.51
CA ALA A 173 -4.65 15.55 -12.74
C ALA A 173 -3.59 14.88 -13.62
N GLU A 174 -2.33 15.00 -13.21
CA GLU A 174 -1.23 14.24 -13.82
C GLU A 174 -1.20 12.81 -13.26
N LEU A 175 -1.06 11.82 -14.14
CA LEU A 175 -0.88 10.43 -13.71
C LEU A 175 0.58 10.20 -13.32
N ILE A 176 0.86 10.13 -12.02
CA ILE A 176 2.19 9.88 -11.49
C ILE A 176 2.31 8.38 -11.17
N MET A 177 3.28 7.72 -11.81
CA MET A 177 3.57 6.31 -11.54
C MET A 177 4.74 6.19 -10.56
N VAL A 178 4.48 5.61 -9.39
CA VAL A 178 5.49 5.37 -8.35
C VAL A 178 5.80 3.88 -8.27
N ARG A 179 7.08 3.54 -8.38
CA ARG A 179 7.57 2.18 -8.13
C ARG A 179 7.98 2.06 -6.66
N ALA A 180 7.23 1.28 -5.89
CA ALA A 180 7.64 0.91 -4.54
C ALA A 180 8.67 -0.24 -4.63
N ASN A 181 9.92 0.04 -4.28
CA ASN A 181 10.93 -1.00 -4.06
C ASN A 181 10.86 -1.37 -2.58
N PHE A 182 10.42 -2.60 -2.30
CA PHE A 182 10.62 -3.20 -0.98
C PHE A 182 12.02 -3.82 -0.99
N PHE A 183 12.86 -3.35 -0.09
CA PHE A 183 14.15 -3.96 0.22
C PHE A 183 13.95 -5.20 1.09
#